data_12e0fd4dbb5bf3c8af179d0ce79fc19d
#
_entry.id   12e0fd4dbb5bf3c8af179d0ce79fc19d
#
_cell.length_a   1.000
_cell.length_b   1.000
_cell.length_c   1.000
_cell.angle_alpha   90.00
_cell.angle_beta   90.00
_cell.angle_gamma   90.00
#
_symmetry.space_group_name_H-M   'P 1'
#
loop_
_entity.id
_entity.type
_entity.pdbx_description
1 polymer ?
#
loop_
_entity_poly.entity_id
_entity_poly.type
_entity_poly.pdbx_seq_one_letter_code
_entity_poly.pdbx_strand_id
1 'polypeptide(L)'
;PSFDQIGFVWAATNGDSNVKLNFGFNYHKSTNFSQILSAANYLNGASQTKWASAKTAYAKELDEKHGKDAGDQIWNAVDANYNALMGKDENGNQMTYDGRSFLFGQYQKGYIGEYDFNISVGFNDRVWLGFTLGIHDVHYRSNSVYTENYVADKEAYGTAWESLRIT
;
A
#
# COMPACT_ATOMS: atom_id res chain seq x y z
N PRO A 1 -14.19 17.02 -16.06
CA PRO A 1 -15.23 16.02 -16.28
C PRO A 1 -14.57 14.65 -16.40
N SER A 2 -14.99 13.68 -15.58
CA SER A 2 -14.55 12.30 -15.70
C SER A 2 -15.60 11.56 -16.53
N PHE A 3 -15.11 10.75 -17.44
CA PHE A 3 -15.98 9.86 -18.22
C PHE A 3 -16.09 8.54 -17.43
N ASP A 4 -17.26 8.27 -16.87
CA ASP A 4 -17.40 7.18 -15.91
C ASP A 4 -18.10 5.96 -16.48
N GLN A 5 -18.91 6.12 -17.53
CA GLN A 5 -19.61 5.01 -18.16
C GLN A 5 -19.98 5.29 -19.63
N ILE A 6 -19.87 4.28 -20.46
CA ILE A 6 -20.45 4.21 -21.82
C ILE A 6 -20.89 2.80 -22.12
N GLY A 7 -22.03 2.65 -22.76
CA GLY A 7 -22.52 1.35 -23.19
C GLY A 7 -23.41 1.47 -24.42
N PHE A 8 -23.53 0.39 -25.14
CA PHE A 8 -24.48 0.25 -26.23
C PHE A 8 -25.03 -1.17 -26.27
N VAL A 9 -26.22 -1.29 -26.78
CA VAL A 9 -26.87 -2.58 -27.04
C VAL A 9 -27.31 -2.59 -28.51
N TRP A 10 -26.95 -3.65 -29.19
CA TRP A 10 -27.42 -3.92 -30.56
C TRP A 10 -28.33 -5.14 -30.55
N ALA A 11 -29.58 -4.95 -31.00
CA ALA A 11 -30.57 -6.01 -31.10
C ALA A 11 -30.73 -6.44 -32.57
N ALA A 12 -30.48 -7.71 -32.85
CA ALA A 12 -30.73 -8.31 -34.15
C ALA A 12 -32.03 -9.10 -34.10
N THR A 13 -33.05 -8.62 -34.82
CA THR A 13 -34.32 -9.34 -35.01
C THR A 13 -34.47 -9.58 -36.52
N ASN A 14 -34.67 -10.84 -36.91
CA ASN A 14 -35.05 -11.14 -38.25
C ASN A 14 -36.58 -11.17 -38.31
N GLY A 15 -37.24 -10.35 -39.10
CA GLY A 15 -38.66 -9.93 -39.04
C GLY A 15 -39.70 -10.99 -38.67
N ASP A 16 -39.60 -12.25 -39.13
CA ASP A 16 -40.49 -13.36 -38.78
C ASP A 16 -39.81 -14.44 -37.91
N SER A 17 -38.66 -14.17 -37.37
CA SER A 17 -37.91 -15.15 -36.60
C SER A 17 -38.37 -15.15 -35.12
N ASN A 18 -38.72 -16.34 -34.62
CA ASN A 18 -38.98 -16.56 -33.21
C ASN A 18 -37.68 -16.46 -32.32
N VAL A 19 -36.55 -16.10 -32.92
CA VAL A 19 -35.26 -15.96 -32.24
C VAL A 19 -34.82 -14.50 -32.29
N LYS A 20 -34.55 -13.94 -31.15
CA LYS A 20 -33.97 -12.58 -30.96
C LYS A 20 -32.56 -12.68 -30.40
N LEU A 21 -31.63 -11.97 -30.99
CA LEU A 21 -30.22 -11.94 -30.56
C LEU A 21 -29.88 -10.51 -30.17
N ASN A 22 -29.28 -10.35 -28.98
CA ASN A 22 -28.77 -9.05 -28.53
C ASN A 22 -27.30 -9.16 -28.17
N PHE A 23 -26.53 -8.12 -28.56
CA PHE A 23 -25.17 -7.90 -28.13
C PHE A 23 -25.10 -6.61 -27.33
N GLY A 24 -24.46 -6.67 -26.18
CA GLY A 24 -24.21 -5.51 -25.33
C GLY A 24 -22.73 -5.31 -25.11
N PHE A 25 -22.34 -4.07 -25.06
CA PHE A 25 -21.04 -3.66 -24.56
C PHE A 25 -21.24 -2.52 -23.58
N ASN A 26 -20.55 -2.61 -22.45
CA ASN A 26 -20.54 -1.55 -21.44
C ASN A 26 -19.11 -1.36 -20.93
N TYR A 27 -18.70 -0.12 -20.77
CA TYR A 27 -17.52 0.25 -20.02
C TYR A 27 -17.95 1.16 -18.87
N HIS A 28 -17.49 0.86 -17.68
CA HIS A 28 -17.71 1.72 -16.53
C HIS A 28 -16.52 1.67 -15.56
N LYS A 29 -16.37 2.73 -14.77
CA LYS A 29 -15.44 2.73 -13.64
C LYS A 29 -16.18 2.20 -12.41
N SER A 30 -15.83 0.98 -12.00
CA SER A 30 -16.48 0.33 -10.86
C SER A 30 -15.99 0.85 -9.51
N THR A 31 -14.74 1.32 -9.44
CA THR A 31 -14.14 1.80 -8.19
C THR A 31 -13.16 2.94 -8.47
N ASN A 32 -13.13 3.91 -7.56
CA ASN A 32 -12.17 5.01 -7.57
C ASN A 32 -11.37 5.01 -6.26
N PHE A 33 -10.04 4.97 -6.36
CA PHE A 33 -9.11 4.93 -5.22
C PHE A 33 -8.58 6.31 -4.82
N SER A 34 -9.06 7.40 -5.40
CA SER A 34 -8.54 8.74 -5.10
C SER A 34 -8.82 9.11 -3.65
N GLN A 35 -7.77 9.00 -2.82
CA GLN A 35 -7.84 9.21 -1.38
C GLN A 35 -6.56 9.87 -0.88
N ILE A 36 -6.74 10.77 0.09
CA ILE A 36 -5.66 11.30 0.92
C ILE A 36 -5.92 10.84 2.34
N LEU A 37 -4.96 10.15 2.92
CA LEU A 37 -4.97 9.74 4.32
C LEU A 37 -3.87 10.49 5.06
N SER A 38 -4.20 11.07 6.20
CA SER A 38 -3.23 11.65 7.13
C SER A 38 -3.53 11.16 8.53
N ALA A 39 -2.51 10.67 9.21
CA ALA A 39 -2.63 10.21 10.59
C ALA A 39 -1.42 10.69 11.39
N ALA A 40 -1.66 11.12 12.61
CA ALA A 40 -0.63 11.52 13.55
C ALA A 40 -1.02 11.08 14.96
N ASN A 41 -0.05 10.57 15.71
CA ASN A 41 -0.29 10.22 17.11
C ASN A 41 1.04 10.11 17.86
N TYR A 42 0.94 9.95 19.17
CA TYR A 42 2.08 9.61 20.01
C TYR A 42 2.41 8.12 19.89
N LEU A 43 3.71 7.82 19.94
CA LEU A 43 4.21 6.46 20.01
C LEU A 43 4.37 6.04 21.47
N ASN A 44 3.67 4.97 21.86
CA ASN A 44 3.82 4.37 23.17
C ASN A 44 4.62 3.07 23.01
N GLY A 45 5.93 3.23 22.94
CA GLY A 45 6.84 2.10 22.86
C GLY A 45 6.90 1.38 21.50
N ALA A 46 6.22 1.87 20.47
CA ALA A 46 6.27 1.38 19.10
C ALA A 46 7.05 2.38 18.23
N SER A 47 8.28 2.05 17.88
CA SER A 47 9.14 2.89 17.04
C SER A 47 9.91 2.01 16.05
N GLN A 48 10.28 2.58 14.91
CA GLN A 48 11.15 1.92 13.94
C GLN A 48 12.52 1.59 14.54
N THR A 49 13.00 2.39 15.49
CA THR A 49 14.25 2.10 16.22
C THR A 49 14.18 0.80 17.00
N LYS A 50 13.05 0.44 17.59
CA LYS A 50 12.89 -0.85 18.27
C LYS A 50 12.98 -2.03 17.31
N TRP A 51 12.37 -1.92 16.15
CA TRP A 51 12.47 -2.92 15.09
C TRP A 51 13.89 -3.07 14.56
N ALA A 52 14.56 -1.94 14.32
CA ALA A 52 15.96 -1.94 13.90
C ALA A 52 16.86 -2.55 14.98
N SER A 53 16.66 -2.20 16.24
CA SER A 53 17.40 -2.75 17.39
C SER A 53 17.20 -4.26 17.50
N ALA A 54 15.98 -4.75 17.39
CA ALA A 54 15.68 -6.19 17.43
C ALA A 54 16.33 -6.95 16.26
N LYS A 55 16.30 -6.40 15.04
CA LYS A 55 16.97 -6.98 13.87
C LYS A 55 18.48 -7.03 14.05
N THR A 56 19.06 -5.96 14.58
CA THR A 56 20.51 -5.88 14.85
C THR A 56 20.93 -6.91 15.89
N ALA A 57 20.15 -7.07 16.97
CA ALA A 57 20.42 -8.08 17.98
C ALA A 57 20.34 -9.52 17.39
N TYR A 58 19.36 -9.76 16.53
CA TYR A 58 19.22 -11.05 15.86
C TYR A 58 20.36 -11.32 14.85
N ALA A 59 20.78 -10.32 14.08
CA ALA A 59 21.92 -10.45 13.19
C ALA A 59 23.20 -10.85 13.96
N LYS A 60 23.43 -10.20 15.10
CA LYS A 60 24.56 -10.52 15.97
C LYS A 60 24.50 -11.94 16.51
N GLU A 61 23.33 -12.39 16.94
CA GLU A 61 23.10 -13.78 17.38
C GLU A 61 23.39 -14.81 16.27
N LEU A 62 23.03 -14.50 15.02
CA LEU A 62 23.35 -15.33 13.87
C LEU A 62 24.85 -15.42 13.61
N ASP A 63 25.57 -14.29 13.67
CA ASP A 63 27.02 -14.25 13.51
C ASP A 63 27.73 -15.07 14.60
N GLU A 64 27.25 -15.00 15.84
CA GLU A 64 27.81 -15.77 16.95
C GLU A 64 27.57 -17.28 16.82
N LYS A 65 26.39 -17.70 16.28
CA LYS A 65 26.01 -19.12 16.18
C LYS A 65 26.50 -19.79 14.90
N HIS A 66 26.51 -19.09 13.79
CA HIS A 66 26.73 -19.65 12.46
C HIS A 66 27.96 -19.13 11.73
N GLY A 67 28.73 -18.27 12.39
CA GLY A 67 29.95 -17.67 11.86
C GLY A 67 29.74 -16.25 11.34
N LYS A 68 30.85 -15.53 11.27
CA LYS A 68 30.91 -14.17 10.78
C LYS A 68 30.26 -14.11 9.39
N ASP A 69 29.47 -13.12 9.13
CA ASP A 69 28.73 -12.85 7.88
C ASP A 69 27.35 -13.59 7.76
N ALA A 70 26.97 -14.44 8.73
CA ALA A 70 25.63 -15.08 8.71
C ALA A 70 24.49 -14.05 8.88
N GLY A 71 24.74 -12.95 9.55
CA GLY A 71 23.83 -11.84 9.74
C GLY A 71 23.84 -10.77 8.64
N ASP A 72 24.72 -10.87 7.63
CA ASP A 72 24.95 -9.81 6.63
C ASP A 72 23.71 -9.33 5.91
N GLN A 73 22.77 -10.21 5.56
CA GLN A 73 21.53 -9.82 4.91
C GLN A 73 20.68 -8.92 5.81
N ILE A 74 20.73 -9.16 7.13
CA ILE A 74 20.00 -8.36 8.11
C ILE A 74 20.73 -7.03 8.33
N TRP A 75 22.07 -7.05 8.44
CA TRP A 75 22.88 -5.85 8.56
C TRP A 75 22.67 -4.90 7.37
N ASN A 76 22.63 -5.43 6.16
CA ASN A 76 22.42 -4.65 4.94
C ASN A 76 20.96 -4.12 4.82
N ALA A 77 20.01 -4.78 5.47
CA ALA A 77 18.62 -4.35 5.50
C ALA A 77 18.32 -3.33 6.64
N VAL A 78 19.21 -3.22 7.60
CA VAL A 78 19.14 -2.18 8.63
C VAL A 78 19.75 -0.92 8.04
N ASP A 79 18.90 0.00 7.63
CA ASP A 79 19.26 1.23 6.95
C ASP A 79 20.36 2.03 7.70
N ALA A 80 21.19 2.73 6.93
CA ALA A 80 22.16 3.71 7.44
C ALA A 80 21.53 4.75 8.41
N ASN A 81 20.26 5.03 8.24
CA ASN A 81 19.48 5.87 9.14
C ASN A 81 19.39 5.32 10.58
N TYR A 82 19.45 4.00 10.75
CA TYR A 82 19.46 3.41 12.09
C TYR A 82 20.71 3.81 12.87
N ASN A 83 21.87 3.82 12.21
CA ASN A 83 23.10 4.24 12.82
C ASN A 83 23.07 5.73 13.24
N ALA A 84 22.34 6.56 12.51
CA ALA A 84 22.12 7.96 12.87
C ALA A 84 21.24 8.13 14.12
N LEU A 85 20.37 7.15 14.41
CA LEU A 85 19.51 7.12 15.60
C LEU A 85 20.19 6.48 16.83
N MET A 86 21.40 5.98 16.65
CA MET A 86 22.23 5.44 17.72
C MET A 86 23.14 6.53 18.26
N GLY A 87 22.90 6.93 19.50
CA GLY A 87 23.83 7.77 20.24
C GLY A 87 24.77 6.95 21.11
N LYS A 88 25.65 7.62 21.82
CA LYS A 88 26.46 7.04 22.91
C LYS A 88 26.16 7.80 24.19
N ASP A 89 26.01 7.05 25.28
CA ASP A 89 25.94 7.65 26.60
C ASP A 89 27.31 8.19 27.05
N GLU A 90 27.35 8.82 28.23
CA GLU A 90 28.58 9.36 28.81
C GLU A 90 29.68 8.31 29.06
N ASN A 91 29.28 7.03 29.13
CA ASN A 91 30.16 5.88 29.33
C ASN A 91 30.59 5.23 27.99
N GLY A 92 30.10 5.76 26.85
CA GLY A 92 30.41 5.24 25.53
C GLY A 92 29.54 4.05 25.10
N ASN A 93 28.51 3.67 25.86
CA ASN A 93 27.56 2.63 25.48
C ASN A 93 26.62 3.13 24.40
N GLN A 94 26.28 2.25 23.48
CA GLN A 94 25.29 2.56 22.45
C GLN A 94 23.89 2.71 23.05
N MET A 95 23.23 3.81 22.71
CA MET A 95 21.85 4.10 23.08
C MET A 95 21.02 4.42 21.84
N THR A 96 19.73 4.11 21.90
CA THR A 96 18.76 4.42 20.83
C THR A 96 17.85 5.56 21.27
N TYR A 97 17.58 6.49 20.35
CA TYR A 97 16.55 7.49 20.58
C TYR A 97 15.17 6.85 20.57
N ASP A 98 14.31 7.22 21.53
CA ASP A 98 12.93 6.77 21.55
C ASP A 98 12.05 7.63 20.64
N GLY A 99 11.28 6.98 19.77
CA GLY A 99 10.25 7.65 18.99
C GLY A 99 9.10 8.09 19.90
N ARG A 100 8.73 9.38 19.82
CA ARG A 100 7.67 9.99 20.62
C ARG A 100 6.37 10.13 19.89
N SER A 101 6.43 10.46 18.62
CA SER A 101 5.25 10.67 17.76
C SER A 101 5.54 10.32 16.34
N PHE A 102 4.49 10.05 15.58
CA PHE A 102 4.58 9.81 14.15
C PHE A 102 3.62 10.71 13.38
N LEU A 103 3.98 10.97 12.15
CA LEU A 103 3.13 11.53 11.11
C LEU A 103 3.16 10.58 9.92
N PHE A 104 1.99 10.14 9.50
CA PHE A 104 1.80 9.32 8.32
C PHE A 104 0.95 10.09 7.30
N GLY A 105 1.45 10.22 6.10
CA GLY A 105 0.71 10.77 4.98
C GLY A 105 0.69 9.77 3.83
N GLN A 106 -0.49 9.52 3.25
CA GLN A 106 -0.64 8.67 2.08
C GLN A 106 -1.53 9.35 1.05
N TYR A 107 -1.06 9.35 -0.18
CA TYR A 107 -1.82 9.76 -1.34
C TYR A 107 -2.03 8.54 -2.23
N GLN A 108 -3.27 8.23 -2.51
CA GLN A 108 -3.66 7.16 -3.42
C GLN A 108 -4.42 7.75 -4.60
N LYS A 109 -4.19 7.20 -5.77
CA LYS A 109 -4.92 7.55 -7.00
C LYS A 109 -5.05 6.31 -7.87
N GLY A 110 -6.21 6.20 -8.48
CA GLY A 110 -6.45 5.12 -9.43
C GLY A 110 -7.92 4.82 -9.56
N TYR A 111 -8.19 3.84 -10.41
CA TYR A 111 -9.55 3.35 -10.66
C TYR A 111 -9.49 1.89 -11.15
N ILE A 112 -10.62 1.23 -11.06
CA ILE A 112 -10.86 -0.04 -11.76
C ILE A 112 -11.84 0.27 -12.89
N GLY A 113 -11.39 0.05 -14.13
CA GLY A 113 -12.23 0.03 -15.31
C GLY A 113 -12.78 -1.38 -15.53
N GLU A 114 -14.04 -1.49 -15.91
CA GLU A 114 -14.68 -2.75 -16.23
C GLU A 114 -15.30 -2.69 -17.62
N TYR A 115 -14.96 -3.68 -18.44
CA TYR A 115 -15.45 -3.86 -19.78
C TYR A 115 -16.36 -5.09 -19.80
N ASP A 116 -17.67 -4.87 -19.98
CA ASP A 116 -18.66 -5.93 -20.03
C ASP A 116 -19.08 -6.22 -21.44
N PHE A 117 -18.95 -7.46 -21.85
CA PHE A 117 -19.47 -7.99 -23.11
C PHE A 117 -20.65 -8.90 -22.80
N ASN A 118 -21.80 -8.57 -23.34
CA ASN A 118 -23.02 -9.32 -23.14
C ASN A 118 -23.54 -9.89 -24.46
N ILE A 119 -23.96 -11.13 -24.42
CA ILE A 119 -24.72 -11.78 -25.49
C ILE A 119 -25.96 -12.41 -24.89
N SER A 120 -27.13 -12.17 -25.50
CA SER A 120 -28.35 -12.80 -25.07
C SER A 120 -29.22 -13.24 -26.26
N VAL A 121 -29.90 -14.36 -26.06
CA VAL A 121 -30.75 -14.98 -27.04
C VAL A 121 -32.14 -15.17 -26.45
N GLY A 122 -33.16 -14.72 -27.13
CA GLY A 122 -34.56 -14.90 -26.79
C GLY A 122 -35.25 -15.86 -27.75
N PHE A 123 -36.05 -16.77 -27.23
CA PHE A 123 -36.81 -17.74 -27.99
C PHE A 123 -38.31 -17.52 -27.75
N ASN A 124 -39.07 -17.27 -28.81
CA ASN A 124 -40.53 -17.11 -28.79
C ASN A 124 -41.02 -16.07 -27.76
N ASP A 125 -40.24 -15.10 -27.41
CA ASP A 125 -40.52 -14.12 -26.34
C ASP A 125 -40.85 -14.73 -24.95
N ARG A 126 -40.49 -16.01 -24.74
CA ARG A 126 -40.79 -16.75 -23.52
C ARG A 126 -39.56 -17.18 -22.75
N VAL A 127 -38.47 -17.48 -23.42
CA VAL A 127 -37.22 -17.95 -22.80
C VAL A 127 -36.10 -17.05 -23.25
N TRP A 128 -35.34 -16.54 -22.28
CA TRP A 128 -34.17 -15.72 -22.54
C TRP A 128 -32.97 -16.36 -21.85
N LEU A 129 -31.89 -16.47 -22.59
CA LEU A 129 -30.60 -16.92 -22.09
C LEU A 129 -29.58 -15.82 -22.37
N GLY A 130 -28.77 -15.52 -21.37
CA GLY A 130 -27.72 -14.49 -21.48
C GLY A 130 -26.41 -14.95 -20.88
N PHE A 131 -25.33 -14.45 -21.45
CA PHE A 131 -23.97 -14.62 -20.97
C PHE A 131 -23.27 -13.26 -20.94
N THR A 132 -22.57 -12.95 -19.85
CA THR A 132 -21.79 -11.73 -19.71
C THR A 132 -20.35 -12.10 -19.37
N LEU A 133 -19.39 -11.48 -20.07
CA LEU A 133 -17.96 -11.55 -19.78
C LEU A 133 -17.51 -10.17 -19.32
N GLY A 134 -17.08 -10.05 -18.05
CA GLY A 134 -16.47 -8.84 -17.50
C GLY A 134 -14.95 -8.94 -17.51
N ILE A 135 -14.27 -7.91 -17.98
CA ILE A 135 -12.81 -7.76 -17.95
C ILE A 135 -12.48 -6.52 -17.14
N HIS A 136 -11.65 -6.69 -16.11
CA HIS A 136 -11.23 -5.60 -15.23
C HIS A 136 -9.85 -5.08 -15.61
N ASP A 137 -9.71 -3.77 -15.67
CA ASP A 137 -8.45 -3.06 -15.85
C ASP A 137 -8.18 -2.21 -14.62
N VAL A 138 -7.08 -2.51 -13.90
CA VAL A 138 -6.77 -1.89 -12.61
C VAL A 138 -5.63 -0.92 -12.75
N HIS A 139 -5.90 0.34 -12.50
CA HIS A 139 -4.91 1.41 -12.40
C HIS A 139 -4.81 1.86 -10.94
N TYR A 140 -3.66 1.61 -10.31
CA TYR A 140 -3.44 2.00 -8.91
C TYR A 140 -2.05 2.57 -8.73
N ARG A 141 -1.99 3.70 -8.04
CA ARG A 141 -0.75 4.34 -7.61
C ARG A 141 -0.90 4.84 -6.18
N SER A 142 0.08 4.53 -5.34
CA SER A 142 0.16 5.02 -3.97
C SER A 142 1.54 5.58 -3.69
N ASN A 143 1.57 6.71 -2.96
CA ASN A 143 2.77 7.25 -2.36
C ASN A 143 2.48 7.48 -0.88
N SER A 144 3.38 7.05 -0.01
CA SER A 144 3.26 7.26 1.43
C SER A 144 4.54 7.84 1.99
N VAL A 145 4.39 8.66 3.02
CA VAL A 145 5.48 9.22 3.81
C VAL A 145 5.17 8.93 5.27
N TYR A 146 6.13 8.31 5.95
CA TYR A 146 6.08 8.08 7.37
C TYR A 146 7.24 8.84 8.01
N THR A 147 6.95 9.60 9.06
CA THR A 147 7.94 10.40 9.78
C THR A 147 7.79 10.10 11.26
N GLU A 148 8.86 9.78 11.92
CA GLU A 148 8.92 9.70 13.39
C GLU A 148 9.69 10.90 13.94
N ASN A 149 9.21 11.42 15.06
CA ASN A 149 9.93 12.39 15.86
C ASN A 149 10.55 11.70 17.04
N TYR A 150 11.86 11.84 17.18
CA TYR A 150 12.64 11.27 18.25
C TYR A 150 12.99 12.35 19.27
N VAL A 151 12.97 12.00 20.53
CA VAL A 151 13.43 12.87 21.62
C VAL A 151 14.62 12.18 22.26
N ALA A 152 15.76 12.85 22.27
CA ALA A 152 16.85 12.48 23.13
C ALA A 152 16.41 12.63 24.59
N ASP A 153 16.74 11.66 25.42
CA ASP A 153 16.54 11.79 26.85
C ASP A 153 17.34 13.01 27.33
N LYS A 154 16.63 13.99 27.93
CA LYS A 154 17.24 15.25 28.34
C LYS A 154 18.42 15.08 29.31
N GLU A 155 18.41 13.99 30.07
CA GLU A 155 19.48 13.67 31.01
C GLU A 155 20.72 13.09 30.32
N ALA A 156 20.55 12.41 29.18
CA ALA A 156 21.66 11.76 28.47
C ALA A 156 22.25 12.59 27.31
N TYR A 157 21.46 13.42 26.61
CA TYR A 157 21.88 14.02 25.32
C TYR A 157 21.67 15.53 25.19
N GLY A 158 21.14 16.20 26.20
CA GLY A 158 20.83 17.63 26.09
C GLY A 158 19.59 17.90 25.22
N THR A 159 19.53 19.07 24.61
CA THR A 159 18.33 19.57 23.88
C THR A 159 18.34 19.32 22.39
N ALA A 160 18.94 18.25 21.91
CA ALA A 160 18.95 17.94 20.47
C ALA A 160 17.59 17.35 20.03
N TRP A 161 16.99 18.00 19.03
CA TRP A 161 15.79 17.48 18.35
C TRP A 161 16.25 16.95 16.99
N GLU A 162 16.03 15.68 16.74
CA GLU A 162 16.22 15.12 15.41
C GLU A 162 14.89 14.57 14.90
N SER A 163 14.51 14.94 13.69
CA SER A 163 13.46 14.32 12.94
C SER A 163 14.04 13.49 11.82
N LEU A 164 13.77 12.20 11.82
CA LEU A 164 14.14 11.32 10.73
C LEU A 164 12.91 11.08 9.84
N ARG A 165 13.13 11.26 8.55
CA ARG A 165 12.12 10.97 7.54
C ARG A 165 12.47 9.65 6.86
N ILE A 166 11.60 8.65 7.01
CA ILE A 166 11.70 7.37 6.28
C ILE A 166 10.66 7.41 5.15
N THR A 167 11.09 7.22 3.92
CA THR A 167 10.24 7.18 2.71
C THR A 167 10.29 5.80 2.08
#